data_27eb3dba3b3db3893dd288b5588d7b73
#
_entry.id   27eb3dba3b3db3893dd288b5588d7b73
#
_cell.length_a   1.000
_cell.length_b   1.000
_cell.length_c   1.000
_cell.angle_alpha   90.00
_cell.angle_beta   90.00
_cell.angle_gamma   90.00
#
_symmetry.space_group_name_H-M   'P 1'
#
loop_
_entity.id
_entity.type
_entity.pdbx_description
1 polymer ?
#
loop_
_entity_poly.entity_id
_entity_poly.type
_entity_poly.pdbx_seq_one_letter_code
_entity_poly.pdbx_strand_id
1 'polypeptide(L)'
;MDGKIIAYVVAALAGAAMAVQGSMNSALSKAIGLAKTTLIVHIVGTIGAALFVLFSKEKGSELQGPWYYYLGGLIGVVIVYAVAFAMPKGGVAAATTAIVAAQLLTAGIIDRLGIFNLAKTPFSWQTILGAVFIITGAWLVLKE
;
A
#
# COMPACT_ATOMS: atom_id res chain seq x y z
N MET A 1 2.42 -9.13 -25.28
CA MET A 1 3.02 -8.91 -23.93
C MET A 1 2.21 -9.72 -22.95
N ASP A 2 2.86 -10.59 -22.17
CA ASP A 2 2.14 -11.43 -21.21
C ASP A 2 1.43 -10.55 -20.19
N GLY A 3 0.15 -10.85 -19.89
CA GLY A 3 -0.65 -10.09 -18.94
C GLY A 3 0.00 -9.95 -17.57
N LYS A 4 0.88 -10.88 -17.20
CA LYS A 4 1.69 -10.82 -15.98
C LYS A 4 2.71 -9.67 -16.01
N ILE A 5 3.37 -9.42 -17.14
CA ILE A 5 4.34 -8.33 -17.27
C ILE A 5 3.63 -6.98 -17.10
N ILE A 6 2.48 -6.81 -17.73
CA ILE A 6 1.67 -5.59 -17.58
C ILE A 6 1.27 -5.39 -16.12
N ALA A 7 0.80 -6.45 -15.43
CA ALA A 7 0.43 -6.37 -14.03
C ALA A 7 1.61 -5.94 -13.14
N TYR A 8 2.81 -6.47 -13.37
CA TYR A 8 3.99 -6.09 -12.60
C TYR A 8 4.46 -4.64 -12.87
N VAL A 9 4.36 -4.17 -14.12
CA VAL A 9 4.66 -2.78 -14.46
C VAL A 9 3.67 -1.84 -13.77
N VAL A 10 2.38 -2.15 -13.82
CA VAL A 10 1.34 -1.36 -13.12
C VAL A 10 1.57 -1.36 -11.61
N ALA A 11 1.92 -2.50 -11.01
CA ALA A 11 2.24 -2.59 -9.59
C ALA A 11 3.47 -1.73 -9.22
N ALA A 12 4.52 -1.73 -10.06
CA ALA A 12 5.70 -0.90 -9.84
C ALA A 12 5.37 0.60 -9.89
N LEU A 13 4.55 1.02 -10.86
CA LEU A 13 4.08 2.40 -10.95
C LEU A 13 3.22 2.80 -9.75
N ALA A 14 2.35 1.90 -9.27
CA ALA A 14 1.60 2.12 -8.05
C ALA A 14 2.51 2.27 -6.82
N GLY A 15 3.57 1.46 -6.71
CA GLY A 15 4.57 1.61 -5.66
C GLY A 15 5.29 2.96 -5.69
N ALA A 16 5.68 3.44 -6.87
CA ALA A 16 6.26 4.77 -7.04
C ALA A 16 5.25 5.88 -6.64
N ALA A 17 4.00 5.76 -7.07
CA ALA A 17 2.95 6.70 -6.67
C ALA A 17 2.71 6.72 -5.14
N MET A 18 2.81 5.58 -4.46
CA MET A 18 2.71 5.50 -3.01
C MET A 18 3.83 6.28 -2.31
N ALA A 19 5.07 6.22 -2.81
CA ALA A 19 6.18 6.99 -2.25
C ALA A 19 5.97 8.51 -2.43
N VAL A 20 5.49 8.94 -3.60
CA VAL A 20 5.13 10.35 -3.86
C VAL A 20 3.98 10.79 -2.95
N GLN A 21 2.90 10.02 -2.88
CA GLN A 21 1.76 10.30 -2.01
C GLN A 21 2.17 10.42 -0.54
N GLY A 22 2.98 9.49 -0.04
CA GLY A 22 3.48 9.52 1.33
C GLY A 22 4.30 10.77 1.62
N SER A 23 5.15 11.19 0.68
CA SER A 23 5.95 12.42 0.78
C SER A 23 5.08 13.67 0.81
N MET A 24 4.06 13.74 -0.05
CA MET A 24 3.09 14.85 -0.06
C MET A 24 2.30 14.92 1.26
N ASN A 25 1.81 13.77 1.74
CA ASN A 25 1.09 13.68 3.02
C ASN A 25 1.98 14.08 4.20
N SER A 26 3.24 13.69 4.16
CA SER A 26 4.26 14.10 5.14
C SER A 26 4.47 15.62 5.15
N ALA A 27 4.61 16.23 3.98
CA ALA A 27 4.73 17.67 3.86
C ALA A 27 3.48 18.41 4.37
N LEU A 28 2.30 17.94 3.97
CA LEU A 28 1.02 18.51 4.43
C LEU A 28 0.85 18.36 5.95
N SER A 29 1.27 17.23 6.53
CA SER A 29 1.16 17.01 7.97
C SER A 29 2.00 17.98 8.81
N LYS A 30 3.11 18.45 8.28
CA LYS A 30 3.92 19.51 8.92
C LYS A 30 3.20 20.86 8.92
N ALA A 31 2.39 21.12 7.90
CA ALA A 31 1.66 22.39 7.76
C ALA A 31 0.36 22.43 8.59
N ILE A 32 -0.42 21.38 8.60
CA ILE A 32 -1.77 21.38 9.18
C ILE A 32 -2.02 20.31 10.26
N GLY A 33 -1.03 19.48 10.54
CA GLY A 33 -1.10 18.38 11.51
C GLY A 33 -1.62 17.07 10.93
N LEU A 34 -1.27 15.96 11.56
CA LEU A 34 -1.53 14.60 11.08
C LEU A 34 -3.02 14.28 10.88
N ALA A 35 -3.86 14.59 11.87
CA ALA A 35 -5.28 14.26 11.82
C ALA A 35 -6.00 15.01 10.69
N LYS A 36 -5.72 16.30 10.51
CA LYS A 36 -6.31 17.10 9.43
C LYS A 36 -5.82 16.63 8.07
N THR A 37 -4.53 16.31 7.94
CA THR A 37 -3.97 15.74 6.72
C THR A 37 -4.68 14.45 6.35
N THR A 38 -4.81 13.52 7.29
CA THR A 38 -5.48 12.24 7.05
C THR A 38 -6.92 12.46 6.59
N LEU A 39 -7.66 13.34 7.23
CA LEU A 39 -9.04 13.66 6.83
C LEU A 39 -9.10 14.23 5.40
N ILE A 40 -8.30 15.26 5.11
CA ILE A 40 -8.32 15.92 3.79
C ILE A 40 -7.93 14.96 2.67
N VAL A 41 -6.89 14.16 2.87
CA VAL A 41 -6.44 13.18 1.87
C VAL A 41 -7.54 12.17 1.56
N HIS A 42 -8.28 11.71 2.57
CA HIS A 42 -9.39 10.76 2.35
C HIS A 42 -10.60 11.42 1.69
N ILE A 43 -10.92 12.69 2.00
CA ILE A 43 -11.97 13.43 1.30
C ILE A 43 -11.62 13.59 -0.18
N VAL A 44 -10.40 14.05 -0.48
CA VAL A 44 -9.92 14.23 -1.87
C VAL A 44 -9.90 12.88 -2.59
N GLY A 45 -9.42 11.82 -1.94
CA GLY A 45 -9.42 10.46 -2.48
C GLY A 45 -10.83 9.94 -2.76
N THR A 46 -11.78 10.21 -1.87
CA THR A 46 -13.20 9.83 -2.06
C THR A 46 -13.81 10.55 -3.25
N ILE A 47 -13.55 11.86 -3.40
CA ILE A 47 -14.01 12.63 -4.56
C ILE A 47 -13.41 12.06 -5.84
N GLY A 48 -12.09 11.79 -5.87
CA GLY A 48 -11.43 11.18 -7.02
C GLY A 48 -12.01 9.81 -7.37
N ALA A 49 -12.24 8.96 -6.38
CA ALA A 49 -12.86 7.66 -6.58
C ALA A 49 -14.30 7.76 -7.10
N ALA A 50 -15.10 8.70 -6.58
CA ALA A 50 -16.45 8.95 -7.05
C ALA A 50 -16.47 9.39 -8.52
N LEU A 51 -15.57 10.30 -8.91
CA LEU A 51 -15.40 10.70 -10.30
C LEU A 51 -15.00 9.50 -11.17
N PHE A 52 -14.07 8.68 -10.70
CA PHE A 52 -13.66 7.48 -11.43
C PHE A 52 -14.84 6.54 -11.66
N VAL A 53 -15.68 6.30 -10.67
CA VAL A 53 -16.91 5.49 -10.80
C VAL A 53 -17.88 6.09 -11.81
N LEU A 54 -18.08 7.41 -11.81
CA LEU A 54 -19.00 8.09 -12.73
C LEU A 54 -18.58 7.95 -14.21
N PHE A 55 -17.27 7.90 -14.48
CA PHE A 55 -16.73 7.72 -15.83
C PHE A 55 -16.42 6.25 -16.15
N SER A 56 -16.45 5.35 -15.18
CA SER A 56 -16.26 3.91 -15.39
C SER A 56 -17.46 3.34 -16.13
N LYS A 57 -17.18 2.52 -17.16
CA LYS A 57 -18.20 1.73 -17.85
C LYS A 57 -18.44 0.38 -17.18
N GLU A 58 -17.83 0.15 -16.02
CA GLU A 58 -18.03 -1.09 -15.28
C GLU A 58 -19.47 -1.17 -14.79
N LYS A 59 -20.18 -2.19 -15.26
CA LYS A 59 -21.46 -2.57 -14.68
C LYS A 59 -21.15 -3.27 -13.37
N GLY A 60 -21.15 -2.50 -12.26
CA GLY A 60 -20.95 -3.07 -10.94
C GLY A 60 -22.01 -4.14 -10.66
N SER A 61 -21.58 -5.28 -10.11
CA SER A 61 -22.47 -6.17 -9.40
C SER A 61 -22.92 -5.50 -8.10
N GLU A 62 -24.05 -5.95 -7.55
CA GLU A 62 -24.50 -5.50 -6.23
C GLU A 62 -23.37 -5.67 -5.20
N LEU A 63 -23.41 -4.86 -4.14
CA LEU A 63 -22.46 -4.93 -3.03
C LEU A 63 -22.49 -6.35 -2.43
N GLN A 64 -21.58 -7.19 -2.85
CA GLN A 64 -21.47 -8.58 -2.43
C GLN A 64 -20.15 -8.80 -1.69
N GLY A 65 -20.22 -9.66 -0.70
CA GLY A 65 -19.05 -10.08 0.07
C GLY A 65 -19.22 -9.85 1.58
N PRO A 66 -18.37 -10.48 2.39
CA PRO A 66 -18.37 -10.29 3.83
C PRO A 66 -18.14 -8.83 4.20
N TRP A 67 -18.82 -8.36 5.24
CA TRP A 67 -18.77 -6.97 5.69
C TRP A 67 -17.33 -6.48 5.98
N TYR A 68 -16.45 -7.36 6.42
CA TYR A 68 -15.06 -7.00 6.73
C TYR A 68 -14.21 -6.65 5.51
N TYR A 69 -14.62 -6.96 4.28
CA TYR A 69 -13.94 -6.50 3.07
C TYR A 69 -14.00 -4.98 2.92
N TYR A 70 -15.06 -4.36 3.43
CA TYR A 70 -15.24 -2.90 3.38
C TYR A 70 -14.35 -2.15 4.39
N LEU A 71 -13.74 -2.86 5.35
CA LEU A 71 -12.83 -2.26 6.33
C LEU A 71 -11.48 -1.81 5.73
N GLY A 72 -11.19 -2.17 4.49
CA GLY A 72 -9.99 -1.71 3.77
C GLY A 72 -9.84 -0.19 3.77
N GLY A 73 -10.95 0.55 3.65
CA GLY A 73 -10.94 2.01 3.76
C GLY A 73 -10.48 2.52 5.13
N LEU A 74 -10.92 1.88 6.21
CA LEU A 74 -10.50 2.22 7.57
C LEU A 74 -9.02 1.93 7.80
N ILE A 75 -8.53 0.80 7.27
CA ILE A 75 -7.11 0.46 7.28
C ILE A 75 -6.32 1.54 6.53
N GLY A 76 -6.84 2.04 5.40
CA GLY A 76 -6.24 3.15 4.65
C GLY A 76 -6.04 4.41 5.50
N VAL A 77 -6.99 4.76 6.37
CA VAL A 77 -6.87 5.90 7.31
C VAL A 77 -5.67 5.69 8.24
N VAL A 78 -5.53 4.50 8.81
CA VAL A 78 -4.39 4.16 9.68
C VAL A 78 -3.07 4.23 8.91
N ILE A 79 -3.03 3.70 7.67
CA ILE A 79 -1.83 3.71 6.83
C ILE A 79 -1.40 5.14 6.51
N VAL A 80 -2.31 6.00 6.05
CA VAL A 80 -1.98 7.40 5.71
C VAL A 80 -1.46 8.15 6.91
N TYR A 81 -2.10 7.98 8.07
CA TYR A 81 -1.65 8.59 9.32
C TYR A 81 -0.25 8.12 9.72
N ALA A 82 -0.01 6.81 9.70
CA ALA A 82 1.26 6.21 10.08
C ALA A 82 2.41 6.62 9.14
N VAL A 83 2.17 6.64 7.84
CA VAL A 83 3.16 7.06 6.82
C VAL A 83 3.50 8.54 6.98
N ALA A 84 2.49 9.40 7.13
CA ALA A 84 2.69 10.84 7.33
C ALA A 84 3.41 11.16 8.66
N PHE A 85 3.28 10.30 9.67
CA PHE A 85 4.00 10.38 10.93
C PHE A 85 5.45 9.89 10.82
N ALA A 86 5.69 8.80 10.09
CA ALA A 86 6.99 8.13 10.04
C ALA A 86 7.99 8.85 9.12
N MET A 87 7.57 9.27 7.94
CA MET A 87 8.46 9.86 6.94
C MET A 87 9.20 11.12 7.41
N PRO A 88 8.59 12.07 8.15
CA PRO A 88 9.32 13.24 8.64
C PRO A 88 10.40 12.92 9.67
N LYS A 89 10.30 11.76 10.33
CA LYS A 89 11.22 11.33 11.41
C LYS A 89 12.35 10.45 10.90
N GLY A 90 12.03 9.50 10.01
CA GLY A 90 13.00 8.52 9.52
C GLY A 90 13.52 8.81 8.11
N GLY A 91 13.01 9.86 7.45
CA GLY A 91 13.28 10.10 6.03
C GLY A 91 12.39 9.23 5.12
N VAL A 92 12.24 9.69 3.87
CA VAL A 92 11.35 9.05 2.89
C VAL A 92 11.88 7.65 2.51
N ALA A 93 13.17 7.54 2.22
CA ALA A 93 13.78 6.28 1.79
C ALA A 93 13.68 5.21 2.87
N ALA A 94 14.10 5.51 4.10
CA ALA A 94 14.08 4.55 5.20
C ALA A 94 12.64 4.14 5.57
N ALA A 95 11.72 5.09 5.68
CA ALA A 95 10.31 4.79 5.97
C ALA A 95 9.70 3.91 4.87
N THR A 96 9.92 4.24 3.58
CA THR A 96 9.43 3.44 2.45
C THR A 96 10.04 2.04 2.45
N THR A 97 11.33 1.91 2.75
CA THR A 97 12.02 0.61 2.83
C THR A 97 11.40 -0.27 3.92
N ALA A 98 11.16 0.29 5.11
CA ALA A 98 10.50 -0.45 6.19
C ALA A 98 9.07 -0.89 5.80
N ILE A 99 8.31 -0.02 5.13
CA ILE A 99 6.96 -0.32 4.64
C ILE A 99 7.01 -1.48 3.65
N VAL A 100 7.88 -1.43 2.65
CA VAL A 100 7.99 -2.48 1.61
C VAL A 100 8.39 -3.82 2.22
N ALA A 101 9.34 -3.84 3.16
CA ALA A 101 9.73 -5.05 3.86
C ALA A 101 8.55 -5.67 4.63
N ALA A 102 7.81 -4.86 5.39
CA ALA A 102 6.63 -5.31 6.12
C ALA A 102 5.51 -5.79 5.18
N GLN A 103 5.26 -5.09 4.07
CA GLN A 103 4.28 -5.47 3.06
C GLN A 103 4.60 -6.83 2.45
N LEU A 104 5.87 -7.08 2.09
CA LEU A 104 6.28 -8.36 1.50
C LEU A 104 6.05 -9.52 2.47
N LEU A 105 6.43 -9.37 3.74
CA LEU A 105 6.22 -10.40 4.75
C LEU A 105 4.72 -10.68 4.96
N THR A 106 3.93 -9.62 5.09
CA THR A 106 2.47 -9.74 5.26
C THR A 106 1.81 -10.37 4.05
N ALA A 107 2.19 -9.96 2.83
CA ALA A 107 1.68 -10.55 1.59
C ALA A 107 2.00 -12.04 1.51
N GLY A 108 3.23 -12.45 1.86
CA GLY A 108 3.61 -13.85 1.90
C GLY A 108 2.76 -14.68 2.88
N ILE A 109 2.43 -14.14 4.05
CA ILE A 109 1.53 -14.79 5.01
C ILE A 109 0.12 -14.94 4.43
N ILE A 110 -0.40 -13.87 3.81
CA ILE A 110 -1.74 -13.86 3.18
C ILE A 110 -1.80 -14.93 2.07
N ASP A 111 -0.82 -14.96 1.19
CA ASP A 111 -0.72 -15.93 0.09
C ASP A 111 -0.65 -17.38 0.62
N ARG A 112 0.15 -17.60 1.67
CA ARG A 112 0.28 -18.93 2.27
C ARG A 112 -1.01 -19.44 2.90
N LEU A 113 -1.72 -18.56 3.59
CA LEU A 113 -2.95 -18.91 4.31
C LEU A 113 -4.19 -18.88 3.41
N GLY A 114 -4.14 -18.20 2.27
CA GLY A 114 -5.29 -17.99 1.39
C GLY A 114 -6.38 -17.14 2.05
N ILE A 115 -5.96 -16.14 2.85
CA ILE A 115 -6.88 -15.23 3.55
C ILE A 115 -7.67 -14.44 2.50
N PHE A 116 -8.87 -13.99 2.86
CA PHE A 116 -9.76 -13.22 1.98
C PHE A 116 -10.21 -13.96 0.70
N ASN A 117 -10.31 -15.30 0.78
CA ASN A 117 -10.70 -16.14 -0.35
C ASN A 117 -9.73 -16.08 -1.56
N LEU A 118 -8.47 -15.71 -1.29
CA LEU A 118 -7.41 -15.74 -2.30
C LEU A 118 -6.87 -17.16 -2.48
N ALA A 119 -6.38 -17.45 -3.69
CA ALA A 119 -5.76 -18.75 -3.98
C ALA A 119 -4.50 -18.93 -3.12
N LYS A 120 -4.38 -20.09 -2.45
CA LYS A 120 -3.18 -20.43 -1.68
C LYS A 120 -1.99 -20.62 -2.61
N THR A 121 -0.93 -19.89 -2.34
CA THR A 121 0.33 -20.03 -3.06
C THR A 121 1.40 -20.57 -2.10
N PRO A 122 1.98 -21.75 -2.38
CA PRO A 122 3.07 -22.26 -1.55
C PRO A 122 4.29 -21.36 -1.67
N PHE A 123 5.04 -21.18 -0.58
CA PHE A 123 6.34 -20.53 -0.65
C PHE A 123 7.28 -21.33 -1.55
N SER A 124 7.74 -20.70 -2.62
CA SER A 124 8.86 -21.22 -3.36
C SER A 124 10.17 -20.85 -2.64
N TRP A 125 11.21 -21.62 -2.85
CA TRP A 125 12.51 -21.30 -2.29
C TRP A 125 13.03 -19.94 -2.80
N GLN A 126 12.68 -19.57 -4.05
CA GLN A 126 12.99 -18.27 -4.64
C GLN A 126 12.30 -17.13 -3.90
N THR A 127 11.04 -17.32 -3.47
CA THR A 127 10.31 -16.32 -2.68
C THR A 127 10.99 -16.08 -1.33
N ILE A 128 11.44 -17.16 -0.67
CA ILE A 128 12.14 -17.05 0.62
C ILE A 128 13.47 -16.32 0.43
N LEU A 129 14.25 -16.69 -0.60
CA LEU A 129 15.53 -16.05 -0.87
C LEU A 129 15.34 -14.56 -1.22
N GLY A 130 14.36 -14.23 -2.07
CA GLY A 130 14.01 -12.84 -2.38
C GLY A 130 13.64 -12.03 -1.16
N ALA A 131 12.84 -12.61 -0.24
CA ALA A 131 12.48 -11.97 1.02
C ALA A 131 13.72 -11.70 1.89
N VAL A 132 14.66 -12.64 2.00
CA VAL A 132 15.92 -12.46 2.73
C VAL A 132 16.73 -11.31 2.14
N PHE A 133 16.85 -11.21 0.82
CA PHE A 133 17.58 -10.10 0.18
C PHE A 133 16.91 -8.75 0.45
N ILE A 134 15.58 -8.67 0.37
CA ILE A 134 14.85 -7.42 0.64
C ILE A 134 15.01 -7.02 2.11
N ILE A 135 14.90 -7.96 3.04
CA ILE A 135 15.07 -7.68 4.48
C ILE A 135 16.50 -7.23 4.77
N THR A 136 17.50 -7.90 4.18
CA THR A 136 18.89 -7.52 4.34
C THR A 136 19.18 -6.13 3.77
N GLY A 137 18.65 -5.85 2.56
CA GLY A 137 18.73 -4.52 1.96
C GLY A 137 18.02 -3.46 2.81
N ALA A 138 16.84 -3.78 3.35
CA ALA A 138 16.12 -2.90 4.26
C ALA A 138 16.93 -2.60 5.52
N TRP A 139 17.54 -3.62 6.12
CA TRP A 139 18.40 -3.44 7.29
C TRP A 139 19.60 -2.51 7.02
N LEU A 140 20.22 -2.62 5.84
CA LEU A 140 21.32 -1.73 5.46
C LEU A 140 20.85 -0.27 5.33
N VAL A 141 19.71 -0.02 4.69
CA VAL A 141 19.15 1.33 4.56
C VAL A 141 18.72 1.93 5.90
N LEU A 142 18.21 1.11 6.82
CA LEU A 142 17.75 1.56 8.13
C LEU A 142 18.89 1.79 9.13
N LYS A 143 20.11 1.35 8.82
CA LYS A 143 21.29 1.49 9.68
C LYS A 143 21.98 2.85 9.51
N GLU A 144 21.70 3.56 8.41
CA GLU A 144 22.19 4.93 8.19
C GLU A 144 21.50 5.95 9.08
#